data_5bcf0e1eaf7973c6ffb5da90cec6d74c
#
_entry.id   5bcf0e1eaf7973c6ffb5da90cec6d74c
#
_cell.length_a   1.000
_cell.length_b   1.000
_cell.length_c   1.000
_cell.angle_alpha   90.00
_cell.angle_beta   90.00
_cell.angle_gamma   90.00
#
_symmetry.space_group_name_H-M   'P 1'
#
loop_
_entity.id
_entity.type
_entity.pdbx_description
1 polymer ?
#
loop_
_entity_poly.entity_id
_entity_poly.type
_entity_poly.pdbx_seq_one_letter_code
_entity_poly.pdbx_strand_id
1 'polypeptide(L)'
;MARNGKKAEPLPIILLVLFVIAYIISAIRPLDRLAWIGQMTPAVLLVLLLVVTYRKFRFSTFVYVMAFLHALLLLYGAHYTYSQNPLFNQWKEQFGWERNYFDRVGHFAQGFVPAFLAKEFLLRGGYVKKGKLLMLIVILSCLGFSAAYELSEFAVVKIMDVPADTVMGTQGDAFDS
;
A
#
# COMPACT_ATOMS: atom_id res chain seq x y z
N MET A 1 21.31 -24.34 18.97
CA MET A 1 19.92 -24.37 18.45
C MET A 1 19.97 -24.67 16.97
N ALA A 2 19.52 -25.83 16.55
CA ALA A 2 19.56 -26.27 15.15
C ALA A 2 18.63 -25.40 14.30
N ARG A 3 19.20 -24.69 13.34
CA ARG A 3 18.47 -23.97 12.28
C ARG A 3 17.83 -25.00 11.36
N ASN A 4 16.65 -25.49 11.75
CA ASN A 4 15.83 -26.30 10.86
C ASN A 4 15.57 -25.48 9.59
N GLY A 5 16.24 -25.82 8.50
CA GLY A 5 16.07 -25.20 7.19
C GLY A 5 14.68 -25.51 6.65
N LYS A 6 13.66 -24.74 7.10
CA LYS A 6 12.33 -24.82 6.51
C LYS A 6 12.48 -24.49 5.02
N LYS A 7 12.15 -25.45 4.16
CA LYS A 7 12.11 -25.24 2.71
C LYS A 7 11.34 -23.96 2.41
N ALA A 8 11.79 -23.20 1.42
CA ALA A 8 11.08 -22.02 0.97
C ALA A 8 9.68 -22.44 0.51
N GLU A 9 8.66 -21.79 1.05
CA GLU A 9 7.29 -22.00 0.57
C GLU A 9 7.19 -21.39 -0.83
N PRO A 10 6.62 -22.10 -1.80
CA PRO A 10 6.59 -21.61 -3.19
C PRO A 10 5.72 -20.36 -3.35
N LEU A 11 4.67 -20.20 -2.55
CA LEU A 11 3.70 -19.13 -2.71
C LEU A 11 4.31 -17.72 -2.59
N PRO A 12 5.10 -17.34 -1.56
CA PRO A 12 5.70 -16.01 -1.50
C PRO A 12 6.60 -15.69 -2.69
N ILE A 13 7.28 -16.71 -3.25
CA ILE A 13 8.11 -16.54 -4.44
C ILE A 13 7.23 -16.30 -5.68
N ILE A 14 6.15 -17.06 -5.83
CA ILE A 14 5.18 -16.87 -6.92
C ILE A 14 4.58 -15.46 -6.85
N LEU A 15 4.15 -15.02 -5.67
CA LEU A 15 3.59 -13.67 -5.48
C LEU A 15 4.61 -12.58 -5.79
N LEU A 16 5.89 -12.78 -5.43
CA LEU A 16 6.97 -11.84 -5.77
C LEU A 16 7.17 -11.75 -7.30
N VAL A 17 7.19 -12.88 -8.00
CA VAL A 17 7.32 -12.90 -9.47
C VAL A 17 6.12 -12.18 -10.11
N LEU A 18 4.89 -12.46 -9.66
CA LEU A 18 3.69 -11.79 -10.15
C LEU A 18 3.71 -10.27 -9.86
N PHE A 19 4.21 -9.87 -8.69
CA PHE A 19 4.41 -8.46 -8.37
C PHE A 19 5.39 -7.78 -9.34
N VAL A 20 6.53 -8.41 -9.61
CA VAL A 20 7.54 -7.86 -10.55
C VAL A 20 6.94 -7.70 -11.95
N ILE A 21 6.16 -8.68 -12.42
CA ILE A 21 5.45 -8.59 -13.70
C ILE A 21 4.47 -7.41 -13.68
N ALA A 22 3.64 -7.30 -12.65
CA ALA A 22 2.69 -6.20 -12.50
C ALA A 22 3.38 -4.84 -12.41
N TYR A 23 4.50 -4.75 -11.69
CA TYR A 23 5.33 -3.55 -11.60
C TYR A 23 5.84 -3.10 -12.98
N ILE A 24 6.41 -4.04 -13.77
CA ILE A 24 6.88 -3.75 -15.13
C ILE A 24 5.73 -3.27 -16.01
N ILE A 25 4.57 -3.94 -15.96
CA ILE A 25 3.38 -3.54 -16.72
C ILE A 25 2.94 -2.13 -16.31
N SER A 26 2.88 -1.83 -15.01
CA SER A 26 2.46 -0.51 -14.52
C SER A 26 3.41 0.62 -14.94
N ALA A 27 4.69 0.31 -15.20
CA ALA A 27 5.68 1.27 -15.66
C ALA A 27 5.58 1.61 -17.15
N ILE A 28 4.81 0.81 -17.92
CA ILE A 28 4.64 1.01 -19.37
C ILE A 28 3.60 2.11 -19.60
N ARG A 29 4.08 3.30 -20.00
CA ARG A 29 3.22 4.46 -20.34
C ARG A 29 2.21 4.82 -19.24
N PRO A 30 2.65 5.04 -18.00
CA PRO A 30 1.76 5.55 -16.96
C PRO A 30 1.22 6.92 -17.38
N LEU A 31 0.05 7.26 -16.88
CA LEU A 31 -0.63 8.51 -17.21
C LEU A 31 0.21 9.74 -16.86
N ASP A 32 0.82 9.72 -15.67
CA ASP A 32 1.82 10.69 -15.23
C ASP A 32 3.02 9.96 -14.61
N ARG A 33 4.22 10.20 -15.14
CA ARG A 33 5.42 9.48 -14.71
C ARG A 33 5.91 9.91 -13.33
N LEU A 34 5.76 11.19 -12.98
CA LEU A 34 6.17 11.69 -11.68
C LEU A 34 5.26 11.18 -10.58
N ALA A 35 3.95 11.28 -10.81
CA ALA A 35 2.94 10.70 -9.91
C ALA A 35 3.14 9.20 -9.77
N TRP A 36 3.43 8.47 -10.87
CA TRP A 36 3.70 7.03 -10.83
C TRP A 36 4.86 6.70 -9.91
N ILE A 37 5.99 7.43 -9.97
CA ILE A 37 7.16 7.20 -9.09
C ILE A 37 6.78 7.38 -7.63
N GLY A 38 6.06 8.45 -7.28
CA GLY A 38 5.60 8.71 -5.91
C GLY A 38 4.66 7.63 -5.41
N GLN A 39 3.61 7.35 -6.18
CA GLN A 39 2.52 6.47 -5.78
C GLN A 39 2.88 4.98 -5.78
N MET A 40 3.85 4.52 -6.60
CA MET A 40 4.31 3.13 -6.57
C MET A 40 5.30 2.84 -5.43
N THR A 41 5.93 3.88 -4.86
CA THR A 41 6.96 3.74 -3.82
C THR A 41 6.49 2.94 -2.62
N PRO A 42 5.29 3.15 -2.04
CA PRO A 42 4.78 2.35 -0.93
C PRO A 42 4.65 0.86 -1.26
N ALA A 43 4.23 0.52 -2.49
CA ALA A 43 4.13 -0.87 -2.91
C ALA A 43 5.50 -1.56 -2.95
N VAL A 44 6.52 -0.87 -3.48
CA VAL A 44 7.89 -1.37 -3.52
C VAL A 44 8.46 -1.52 -2.11
N LEU A 45 8.26 -0.54 -1.24
CA LEU A 45 8.73 -0.59 0.16
C LEU A 45 8.08 -1.74 0.93
N LEU A 46 6.77 -1.96 0.74
CA LEU A 46 6.04 -3.09 1.35
C LEU A 46 6.65 -4.43 0.91
N VAL A 47 6.83 -4.63 -0.39
CA VAL A 47 7.39 -5.88 -0.92
C VAL A 47 8.84 -6.06 -0.49
N LEU A 48 9.65 -5.00 -0.51
CA LEU A 48 11.03 -5.03 -0.02
C LEU A 48 11.10 -5.42 1.47
N LEU A 49 10.23 -4.86 2.30
CA LEU A 49 10.10 -5.24 3.71
C LEU A 49 9.85 -6.73 3.86
N LEU A 50 8.89 -7.28 3.10
CA LEU A 50 8.55 -8.70 3.15
C LEU A 50 9.72 -9.59 2.68
N VAL A 51 10.45 -9.20 1.65
CA VAL A 51 11.62 -9.92 1.14
C VAL A 51 12.77 -9.91 2.16
N VAL A 52 13.11 -8.76 2.70
CA VAL A 52 14.23 -8.63 3.68
C VAL A 52 13.92 -9.39 4.97
N THR A 53 12.67 -9.35 5.42
CA THR A 53 12.26 -10.03 6.65
C THR A 53 12.04 -11.53 6.48
N TYR A 54 11.86 -12.05 5.27
CA TYR A 54 11.46 -13.42 4.97
C TYR A 54 12.30 -14.49 5.68
N ARG A 55 13.61 -14.28 5.78
CA ARG A 55 14.52 -15.24 6.42
C ARG A 55 14.43 -15.22 7.95
N LYS A 56 14.07 -14.08 8.53
CA LYS A 56 14.00 -13.87 10.00
C LYS A 56 12.60 -14.08 10.54
N PHE A 57 11.61 -13.60 9.81
CA PHE A 57 10.20 -13.65 10.19
C PHE A 57 9.33 -13.95 8.95
N ARG A 58 8.78 -15.16 8.89
CA ARG A 58 7.83 -15.53 7.83
C ARG A 58 6.43 -15.21 8.28
N PHE A 59 5.78 -14.31 7.54
CA PHE A 59 4.36 -14.03 7.73
C PHE A 59 3.49 -15.21 7.30
N SER A 60 2.24 -15.23 7.73
CA SER A 60 1.26 -16.21 7.26
C SER A 60 0.96 -16.04 5.77
N THR A 61 0.51 -17.11 5.14
CA THR A 61 0.01 -17.11 3.75
C THR A 61 -1.02 -16.00 3.53
N PHE A 62 -1.95 -15.83 4.48
CA PHE A 62 -2.97 -14.79 4.44
C PHE A 62 -2.34 -13.39 4.32
N VAL A 63 -1.35 -13.06 5.15
CA VAL A 63 -0.67 -11.76 5.12
C VAL A 63 0.08 -11.54 3.80
N TYR A 64 0.77 -12.55 3.28
CA TYR A 64 1.43 -12.44 1.97
C TYR A 64 0.44 -12.16 0.84
N VAL A 65 -0.70 -12.86 0.81
CA VAL A 65 -1.74 -12.64 -0.19
C VAL A 65 -2.35 -11.24 -0.06
N MET A 66 -2.69 -10.81 1.16
CA MET A 66 -3.24 -9.46 1.40
C MET A 66 -2.26 -8.36 1.01
N ALA A 67 -0.97 -8.52 1.36
CA ALA A 67 0.07 -7.57 0.97
C ALA A 67 0.25 -7.51 -0.55
N PHE A 68 0.18 -8.65 -1.24
CA PHE A 68 0.23 -8.71 -2.71
C PHE A 68 -0.96 -7.99 -3.35
N LEU A 69 -2.19 -8.26 -2.90
CA LEU A 69 -3.39 -7.58 -3.40
C LEU A 69 -3.32 -6.07 -3.17
N HIS A 70 -2.84 -5.65 -2.00
CA HIS A 70 -2.61 -4.25 -1.70
C HIS A 70 -1.56 -3.63 -2.64
N ALA A 71 -0.44 -4.31 -2.86
CA ALA A 71 0.59 -3.84 -3.78
C ALA A 71 0.06 -3.71 -5.22
N LEU A 72 -0.79 -4.63 -5.70
CA LEU A 72 -1.46 -4.53 -7.00
C LEU A 72 -2.39 -3.31 -7.06
N LEU A 73 -3.16 -3.05 -6.00
CA LEU A 73 -4.04 -1.88 -5.91
C LEU A 73 -3.24 -0.58 -6.01
N LEU A 74 -2.12 -0.49 -5.29
CA LEU A 74 -1.22 0.66 -5.35
C LEU A 74 -0.61 0.86 -6.75
N LEU A 75 -0.14 -0.22 -7.39
CA LEU A 75 0.41 -0.16 -8.76
C LEU A 75 -0.63 0.25 -9.80
N TYR A 76 -1.88 -0.22 -9.62
CA TYR A 76 -2.98 0.16 -10.49
C TYR A 76 -3.33 1.65 -10.33
N GLY A 77 -3.42 2.12 -9.08
CA GLY A 77 -3.57 3.55 -8.79
C GLY A 77 -2.43 4.40 -9.35
N ALA A 78 -1.19 3.96 -9.17
CA ALA A 78 -0.03 4.66 -9.69
C ALA A 78 -0.04 4.78 -11.23
N HIS A 79 -0.45 3.72 -11.95
CA HIS A 79 -0.48 3.71 -13.41
C HIS A 79 -1.47 4.73 -14.00
N TYR A 80 -2.68 4.84 -13.41
CA TYR A 80 -3.76 5.71 -13.91
C TYR A 80 -3.88 7.03 -13.13
N THR A 81 -3.08 7.25 -12.10
CA THR A 81 -3.29 8.19 -10.99
C THR A 81 -4.57 7.87 -10.19
N TYR A 82 -4.58 8.22 -8.90
CA TYR A 82 -5.73 7.89 -8.05
C TYR A 82 -6.99 8.65 -8.45
N SER A 83 -6.84 9.90 -8.90
CA SER A 83 -7.94 10.78 -9.31
C SER A 83 -8.54 10.44 -10.69
N GLN A 84 -7.81 9.73 -11.56
CA GLN A 84 -8.21 9.46 -12.94
C GLN A 84 -8.40 7.96 -13.24
N ASN A 85 -8.60 7.15 -12.20
CA ASN A 85 -8.81 5.72 -12.36
C ASN A 85 -9.99 5.42 -13.30
N PRO A 86 -9.81 4.67 -14.42
CA PRO A 86 -10.83 4.51 -15.44
C PRO A 86 -12.08 3.76 -14.96
N LEU A 87 -11.91 2.75 -14.09
CA LEU A 87 -13.04 2.00 -13.53
C LEU A 87 -13.93 2.90 -12.68
N PHE A 88 -13.31 3.70 -11.81
CA PHE A 88 -14.05 4.62 -10.94
C PHE A 88 -14.58 5.84 -11.70
N ASN A 89 -13.97 6.24 -12.81
CA ASN A 89 -14.56 7.24 -13.71
C ASN A 89 -15.83 6.74 -14.36
N GLN A 90 -15.88 5.48 -14.83
CA GLN A 90 -17.12 4.87 -15.34
C GLN A 90 -18.22 4.83 -14.26
N TRP A 91 -17.87 4.46 -13.02
CA TRP A 91 -18.84 4.47 -11.92
C TRP A 91 -19.27 5.89 -11.54
N LYS A 92 -18.37 6.85 -11.57
CA LYS A 92 -18.69 8.27 -11.37
C LYS A 92 -19.77 8.73 -12.36
N GLU A 93 -19.61 8.42 -13.63
CA GLU A 93 -20.60 8.75 -14.67
C GLU A 93 -21.92 7.99 -14.49
N GLN A 94 -21.84 6.69 -14.23
CA GLN A 94 -23.01 5.83 -14.08
C GLN A 94 -23.87 6.18 -12.86
N PHE A 95 -23.25 6.52 -11.75
CA PHE A 95 -23.93 6.79 -10.47
C PHE A 95 -24.09 8.29 -10.17
N GLY A 96 -23.61 9.18 -11.04
CA GLY A 96 -23.70 10.63 -10.86
C GLY A 96 -22.83 11.12 -9.67
N TRP A 97 -21.70 10.46 -9.41
CA TRP A 97 -20.81 10.90 -8.33
C TRP A 97 -20.07 12.19 -8.69
N GLU A 98 -19.76 13.01 -7.69
CA GLU A 98 -19.06 14.27 -7.88
C GLU A 98 -17.57 14.08 -8.18
N ARG A 99 -16.95 12.99 -7.62
CA ARG A 99 -15.52 12.70 -7.76
C ARG A 99 -15.24 11.22 -8.01
N ASN A 100 -13.99 10.93 -8.41
CA ASN A 100 -13.46 9.57 -8.48
C ASN A 100 -13.06 9.11 -7.07
N TYR A 101 -13.71 8.07 -6.54
CA TYR A 101 -13.48 7.57 -5.18
C TYR A 101 -12.41 6.48 -5.06
N PHE A 102 -11.61 6.23 -6.11
CA PHE A 102 -10.55 5.23 -6.04
C PHE A 102 -9.54 5.54 -4.95
N ASP A 103 -9.24 6.79 -4.74
CA ASP A 103 -8.36 7.27 -3.69
C ASP A 103 -8.82 6.81 -2.29
N ARG A 104 -10.10 6.94 -1.97
CA ARG A 104 -10.67 6.44 -0.71
C ARG A 104 -10.48 4.93 -0.51
N VAL A 105 -10.51 4.14 -1.60
CA VAL A 105 -10.20 2.71 -1.54
C VAL A 105 -8.72 2.49 -1.23
N GLY A 106 -7.84 3.31 -1.77
CA GLY A 106 -6.41 3.33 -1.46
C GLY A 106 -6.16 3.58 0.03
N HIS A 107 -6.73 4.64 0.59
CA HIS A 107 -6.61 4.99 2.01
C HIS A 107 -7.18 3.91 2.93
N PHE A 108 -8.35 3.34 2.61
CA PHE A 108 -8.89 2.21 3.36
C PHE A 108 -7.92 1.01 3.35
N ALA A 109 -7.40 0.63 2.19
CA ALA A 109 -6.47 -0.48 2.07
C ALA A 109 -5.13 -0.21 2.79
N GLN A 110 -4.68 1.04 2.80
CA GLN A 110 -3.48 1.51 3.50
C GLN A 110 -3.59 1.37 5.03
N GLY A 111 -4.78 1.49 5.59
CA GLY A 111 -5.02 1.18 7.01
C GLY A 111 -5.24 -0.31 7.24
N PHE A 112 -6.04 -0.95 6.41
CA PHE A 112 -6.52 -2.32 6.59
C PHE A 112 -5.41 -3.38 6.45
N VAL A 113 -4.60 -3.32 5.39
CA VAL A 113 -3.59 -4.36 5.13
C VAL A 113 -2.40 -4.28 6.08
N PRO A 114 -1.79 -3.11 6.36
CA PRO A 114 -0.73 -3.00 7.36
C PRO A 114 -1.16 -3.41 8.77
N ALA A 115 -2.45 -3.29 9.12
CA ALA A 115 -2.95 -3.77 10.40
C ALA A 115 -2.73 -5.27 10.61
N PHE A 116 -2.88 -6.09 9.56
CA PHE A 116 -2.60 -7.54 9.65
C PHE A 116 -1.10 -7.81 9.79
N LEU A 117 -0.25 -7.08 9.07
CA LEU A 117 1.21 -7.20 9.20
C LEU A 117 1.65 -6.82 10.61
N ALA A 118 1.21 -5.67 11.11
CA ALA A 118 1.56 -5.19 12.45
C ALA A 118 1.07 -6.16 13.52
N LYS A 119 -0.19 -6.58 13.45
CA LYS A 119 -0.78 -7.55 14.39
C LYS A 119 -0.02 -8.87 14.40
N GLU A 120 0.26 -9.44 13.25
CA GLU A 120 0.97 -10.72 13.16
C GLU A 120 2.40 -10.60 13.67
N PHE A 121 3.11 -9.53 13.30
CA PHE A 121 4.45 -9.25 13.77
C PHE A 121 4.52 -9.11 15.29
N LEU A 122 3.63 -8.32 15.88
CA LEU A 122 3.60 -8.07 17.32
C LEU A 122 3.25 -9.33 18.12
N LEU A 123 2.26 -10.10 17.67
CA LEU A 123 1.83 -11.32 18.35
C LEU A 123 2.85 -12.46 18.22
N ARG A 124 3.25 -12.79 17.00
CA ARG A 124 4.15 -13.93 16.74
C ARG A 124 5.60 -13.63 17.11
N GLY A 125 5.98 -12.34 17.08
CA GLY A 125 7.26 -11.87 17.60
C GLY A 125 7.34 -11.88 19.14
N GLY A 126 6.19 -12.07 19.82
CA GLY A 126 6.15 -12.09 21.28
C GLY A 126 6.26 -10.71 21.94
N TYR A 127 6.13 -9.64 21.15
CA TYR A 127 6.28 -8.27 21.66
C TYR A 127 5.08 -7.81 22.48
N VAL A 128 3.88 -8.23 22.11
CA VAL A 128 2.62 -7.86 22.78
C VAL A 128 1.71 -9.06 22.91
N LYS A 129 1.07 -9.25 24.06
CA LYS A 129 0.06 -10.28 24.29
C LYS A 129 -1.27 -9.89 23.63
N LYS A 130 -2.07 -10.90 23.26
CA LYS A 130 -3.43 -10.68 22.74
C LYS A 130 -4.27 -9.93 23.78
N GLY A 131 -4.87 -8.80 23.39
CA GLY A 131 -5.70 -7.98 24.27
C GLY A 131 -5.92 -6.58 23.70
N LYS A 132 -6.54 -5.71 24.50
CA LYS A 132 -6.86 -4.32 24.11
C LYS A 132 -5.61 -3.50 23.76
N LEU A 133 -4.50 -3.72 24.46
CA LEU A 133 -3.22 -3.04 24.19
C LEU A 133 -2.72 -3.35 22.77
N LEU A 134 -2.80 -4.60 22.33
CA LEU A 134 -2.44 -4.97 20.96
C LEU A 134 -3.28 -4.20 19.94
N MET A 135 -4.61 -4.13 20.14
CA MET A 135 -5.50 -3.37 19.25
C MET A 135 -5.11 -1.89 19.21
N LEU A 136 -4.86 -1.29 20.35
CA LEU A 136 -4.45 0.11 20.44
C LEU A 136 -3.14 0.36 19.68
N ILE A 137 -2.12 -0.49 19.89
CA ILE A 137 -0.82 -0.33 19.20
C ILE A 137 -1.00 -0.51 17.69
N VAL A 138 -1.79 -1.49 17.22
CA VAL A 138 -2.05 -1.69 15.79
C VAL A 138 -2.74 -0.47 15.18
N ILE A 139 -3.77 0.06 15.83
CA ILE A 139 -4.50 1.25 15.36
C ILE A 139 -3.54 2.45 15.29
N LEU A 140 -2.80 2.73 16.36
CA LEU A 140 -1.85 3.84 16.39
C LEU A 140 -0.74 3.70 15.36
N SER A 141 -0.27 2.46 15.09
CA SER A 141 0.72 2.19 14.06
C SER A 141 0.17 2.49 12.65
N CYS A 142 -1.06 2.09 12.37
CA CYS A 142 -1.72 2.37 11.08
C CYS A 142 -1.95 3.87 10.88
N LEU A 143 -2.47 4.55 11.91
CA LEU A 143 -2.66 6.02 11.88
C LEU A 143 -1.33 6.75 11.71
N GLY A 144 -0.29 6.35 12.44
CA GLY A 144 1.04 6.94 12.32
C GLY A 144 1.65 6.73 10.93
N PHE A 145 1.44 5.56 10.34
CA PHE A 145 1.91 5.25 8.99
C PHE A 145 1.16 6.08 7.93
N SER A 146 -0.17 6.20 8.06
CA SER A 146 -0.99 7.03 7.18
C SER A 146 -0.57 8.50 7.28
N ALA A 147 -0.45 9.05 8.49
CA ALA A 147 0.00 10.42 8.69
C ALA A 147 1.41 10.68 8.13
N ALA A 148 2.35 9.74 8.28
CA ALA A 148 3.69 9.86 7.72
C ALA A 148 3.66 9.86 6.17
N TYR A 149 2.76 9.08 5.57
CA TYR A 149 2.57 9.06 4.13
C TYR A 149 2.02 10.39 3.62
N GLU A 150 0.95 10.92 4.20
CA GLU A 150 0.37 12.23 3.89
C GLU A 150 1.41 13.36 4.02
N LEU A 151 2.21 13.34 5.11
CA LEU A 151 3.28 14.31 5.29
C LEU A 151 4.37 14.19 4.21
N SER A 152 4.65 12.99 3.72
CA SER A 152 5.60 12.78 2.63
C SER A 152 5.08 13.33 1.30
N GLU A 153 3.80 13.16 0.99
CA GLU A 153 3.15 13.74 -0.19
C GLU A 153 3.13 15.27 -0.12
N PHE A 154 2.76 15.83 1.03
CA PHE A 154 2.84 17.28 1.24
C PHE A 154 4.27 17.82 1.06
N ALA A 155 5.29 17.10 1.57
CA ALA A 155 6.69 17.48 1.40
C ALA A 155 7.10 17.46 -0.08
N VAL A 156 6.68 16.44 -0.85
CA VAL A 156 6.94 16.34 -2.30
C VAL A 156 6.32 17.54 -3.04
N VAL A 157 5.05 17.85 -2.77
CA VAL A 157 4.37 19.02 -3.34
C VAL A 157 5.15 20.30 -3.08
N LYS A 158 5.62 20.52 -1.84
CA LYS A 158 6.36 21.73 -1.46
C LYS A 158 7.77 21.80 -2.04
N ILE A 159 8.49 20.67 -2.08
CA ILE A 159 9.88 20.64 -2.56
C ILE A 159 9.93 20.74 -4.09
N MET A 160 9.00 20.08 -4.77
CA MET A 160 8.98 20.03 -6.23
C MET A 160 8.17 21.17 -6.88
N ASP A 161 7.49 21.99 -6.07
CA ASP A 161 6.62 23.10 -6.51
C ASP A 161 5.59 22.65 -7.58
N VAL A 162 4.97 21.49 -7.34
CA VAL A 162 3.94 20.91 -8.22
C VAL A 162 2.54 21.13 -7.65
N PRO A 163 1.48 21.14 -8.49
CA PRO A 163 0.11 21.21 -8.00
C PRO A 163 -0.21 20.04 -7.05
N ALA A 164 -0.90 20.32 -5.94
CA ALA A 164 -1.28 19.31 -4.95
C ALA A 164 -2.08 18.14 -5.59
N ASP A 165 -2.98 18.43 -6.50
CA ASP A 165 -3.76 17.41 -7.22
C ASP A 165 -2.91 16.40 -8.00
N THR A 166 -1.71 16.77 -8.41
CA THR A 166 -0.80 15.87 -9.13
C THR A 166 -0.28 14.75 -8.25
N VAL A 167 -0.04 15.04 -6.98
CA VAL A 167 0.57 14.10 -6.02
C VAL A 167 -0.50 13.52 -5.09
N MET A 168 -1.34 14.37 -4.50
CA MET A 168 -2.29 14.02 -3.46
C MET A 168 -3.64 13.56 -4.02
N GLY A 169 -3.99 13.92 -5.26
CA GLY A 169 -5.25 13.50 -5.89
C GLY A 169 -6.51 14.11 -5.26
N THR A 170 -6.39 15.30 -4.64
CA THR A 170 -7.42 15.96 -3.83
C THR A 170 -8.72 16.24 -4.57
N GLN A 171 -8.67 16.41 -5.90
CA GLN A 171 -9.83 16.71 -6.75
C GLN A 171 -10.69 17.88 -6.25
N GLY A 172 -10.04 18.89 -5.60
CA GLY A 172 -10.70 20.03 -5.01
C GLY A 172 -11.30 19.81 -3.61
N ASP A 173 -11.14 18.62 -3.02
CA ASP A 173 -11.53 18.36 -1.64
C ASP A 173 -10.42 18.78 -0.67
N ALA A 174 -10.79 19.53 0.39
CA ALA A 174 -9.84 19.96 1.41
C ALA A 174 -9.41 18.79 2.33
N PHE A 175 -10.20 17.71 2.37
CA PHE A 175 -9.95 16.50 3.16
C PHE A 175 -9.74 15.32 2.22
N ASP A 176 -8.47 15.08 1.87
CA ASP A 176 -8.11 14.03 0.94
C ASP A 176 -8.27 12.63 1.54
N SER A 177 -8.09 12.45 2.82
CA SER A 177 -8.16 11.17 3.55
C SER A 177 -9.52 10.87 4.18
#